data_eff20a99b2c63a8201015bc481fd6efc
#
_entry.id   eff20a99b2c63a8201015bc481fd6efc
#
_cell.length_a   1.000
_cell.length_b   1.000
_cell.length_c   1.000
_cell.angle_alpha   90.00
_cell.angle_beta   90.00
_cell.angle_gamma   90.00
#
_symmetry.space_group_name_H-M   'P 1'
#
loop_
_entity.id
_entity.type
_entity.pdbx_description
1 polymer ?
#
loop_
_entity_poly.entity_id
_entity_poly.type
_entity_poly.pdbx_seq_one_letter_code
_entity_poly.pdbx_strand_id
1 'polypeptide(L)'
;MSAGGAGVAAAWLSLLLAACGGGGGGGAEVPAAPGVVRVAVNDTFGATVAGAKVQGPRSQSTTDAQGVALVLTDAPDSTAQVTVTRTSFVDQSVAAISATGRINELKVTLDRATSAAGGSLASRSGVAPSLDSSGQQLSFEIELVVVDGQSQPIENLSAADFVLRACTPNPINDQVDCVRGSDTSADVAYAPTASTPQAAALIPGQAARPYAAALLLDQSGSILQSDATGARLFSSKAFMRGLGADDQVLLTAFAGGAGAVIPTRPLTVYAPFRQQADASSYFATLDTLALQVGGNTPLYESIDTVRQQLAAGASVPNGMARAMVIFTDGADTGCSSVQACRANREQSIAAARRDQVRLFTIGLSSGVDIAALGELANQTGGALLYADTAEQLLPLYVSVGRLLSLSLPTYRLRWTVQAAAAGSLRPGSSLLGRVQVNVGKRSFDVPFVVGIP
;
A
#
# COMPACT_ATOMS: atom_id res chain seq x y z
N MET A 1 -34.32 -18.85 11.39
CA MET A 1 -34.90 -19.36 10.13
C MET A 1 -33.99 -18.86 9.02
N SER A 2 -33.33 -19.59 8.24
CA SER A 2 -33.02 -20.98 8.02
C SER A 2 -32.29 -21.07 6.70
N ALA A 3 -31.26 -21.85 6.68
CA ALA A 3 -30.87 -22.76 5.62
C ALA A 3 -30.86 -22.27 4.16
N GLY A 4 -29.69 -22.32 3.58
CA GLY A 4 -29.45 -22.21 2.13
C GLY A 4 -27.99 -22.33 1.77
N GLY A 5 -27.36 -23.47 2.00
CA GLY A 5 -25.95 -23.66 1.67
C GLY A 5 -25.49 -25.12 1.46
N ALA A 6 -26.40 -26.00 1.09
CA ALA A 6 -26.06 -27.44 0.93
C ALA A 6 -26.36 -28.03 -0.47
N GLY A 7 -26.62 -27.20 -1.49
CA GLY A 7 -27.20 -27.69 -2.76
C GLY A 7 -26.21 -27.91 -3.92
N VAL A 8 -24.96 -27.52 -3.86
CA VAL A 8 -24.05 -27.56 -5.02
C VAL A 8 -23.10 -28.77 -5.01
N ALA A 9 -22.81 -29.36 -3.86
CA ALA A 9 -21.89 -30.51 -3.77
C ALA A 9 -22.52 -31.84 -4.17
N ALA A 10 -23.86 -31.99 -4.14
CA ALA A 10 -24.55 -33.23 -4.41
C ALA A 10 -24.83 -33.50 -5.91
N ALA A 11 -24.82 -32.47 -6.75
CA ALA A 11 -25.15 -32.62 -8.18
C ALA A 11 -24.00 -33.19 -9.02
N TRP A 12 -22.76 -33.17 -8.53
CA TRP A 12 -21.59 -33.63 -9.30
C TRP A 12 -21.22 -35.10 -9.06
N LEU A 13 -21.68 -35.67 -7.97
CA LEU A 13 -21.41 -37.09 -7.68
C LEU A 13 -22.30 -38.04 -8.49
N SER A 14 -23.42 -37.54 -9.03
CA SER A 14 -24.37 -38.38 -9.79
C SER A 14 -23.97 -38.61 -11.25
N LEU A 15 -23.00 -37.87 -11.80
CA LEU A 15 -22.54 -38.03 -13.19
C LEU A 15 -21.43 -39.11 -13.36
N LEU A 16 -20.84 -39.58 -12.27
CA LEU A 16 -19.76 -40.57 -12.30
C LEU A 16 -20.24 -42.04 -12.22
N LEU A 17 -21.50 -42.29 -12.02
CA LEU A 17 -22.08 -43.65 -11.84
C LEU A 17 -22.85 -44.19 -13.04
N ALA A 18 -22.93 -43.49 -14.17
CA ALA A 18 -23.70 -43.90 -15.36
C ALA A 18 -22.87 -44.52 -16.49
N ALA A 19 -21.62 -44.94 -16.27
CA ALA A 19 -20.76 -45.51 -17.29
C ALA A 19 -20.38 -46.98 -17.06
N CYS A 20 -21.29 -47.81 -16.54
CA CYS A 20 -21.12 -49.25 -16.58
C CYS A 20 -22.40 -49.92 -17.15
N GLY A 21 -22.46 -50.15 -18.45
CA GLY A 21 -23.52 -50.91 -19.10
C GLY A 21 -23.25 -51.11 -20.60
N GLY A 22 -22.68 -52.19 -20.93
CA GLY A 22 -22.35 -53.03 -22.05
C GLY A 22 -22.83 -52.75 -23.45
N GLY A 23 -21.95 -53.14 -24.38
CA GLY A 23 -22.34 -53.74 -25.68
C GLY A 23 -21.83 -53.07 -26.93
N GLY A 24 -20.71 -53.55 -27.47
CA GLY A 24 -20.51 -53.86 -28.88
C GLY A 24 -20.34 -52.78 -29.94
N GLY A 25 -19.13 -52.65 -30.46
CA GLY A 25 -18.91 -52.42 -31.89
C GLY A 25 -18.69 -50.97 -32.33
N GLY A 26 -17.44 -50.67 -32.67
CA GLY A 26 -17.06 -49.44 -33.39
C GLY A 26 -16.12 -48.55 -32.56
N GLY A 27 -14.81 -48.59 -32.90
CA GLY A 27 -13.76 -47.89 -32.14
C GLY A 27 -13.85 -46.39 -32.19
N ALA A 28 -14.75 -45.82 -31.40
CA ALA A 28 -14.58 -44.46 -30.93
C ALA A 28 -13.86 -44.54 -29.58
N GLU A 29 -12.64 -44.05 -29.50
CA GLU A 29 -11.95 -43.89 -28.23
C GLU A 29 -12.87 -43.13 -27.26
N VAL A 30 -13.28 -43.82 -26.21
CA VAL A 30 -14.03 -43.17 -25.11
C VAL A 30 -13.07 -42.16 -24.48
N PRO A 31 -13.38 -40.86 -24.49
CA PRO A 31 -12.50 -39.89 -23.90
C PRO A 31 -12.19 -40.27 -22.45
N ALA A 32 -10.92 -40.31 -22.09
CA ALA A 32 -10.52 -40.60 -20.72
C ALA A 32 -11.23 -39.65 -19.73
N ALA A 33 -11.75 -40.20 -18.64
CA ALA A 33 -12.40 -39.40 -17.62
C ALA A 33 -11.40 -38.31 -17.13
N PRO A 34 -11.83 -37.06 -16.97
CA PRO A 34 -10.93 -35.99 -16.51
C PRO A 34 -10.44 -36.28 -15.09
N GLY A 35 -9.18 -35.93 -14.82
CA GLY A 35 -8.67 -35.90 -13.46
C GLY A 35 -9.18 -34.68 -12.70
N VAL A 36 -9.18 -34.74 -11.38
CA VAL A 36 -9.60 -33.63 -10.52
C VAL A 36 -8.41 -33.16 -9.66
N VAL A 37 -8.16 -31.85 -9.65
CA VAL A 37 -7.16 -31.22 -8.78
C VAL A 37 -7.87 -30.25 -7.85
N ARG A 38 -7.62 -30.41 -6.55
CA ARG A 38 -8.02 -29.48 -5.50
C ARG A 38 -6.89 -28.45 -5.34
N VAL A 39 -7.17 -27.20 -5.63
CA VAL A 39 -6.20 -26.12 -5.55
C VAL A 39 -6.48 -25.31 -4.29
N ALA A 40 -5.52 -25.29 -3.36
CA ALA A 40 -5.55 -24.45 -2.17
C ALA A 40 -4.64 -23.25 -2.39
N VAL A 41 -5.18 -22.05 -2.32
CA VAL A 41 -4.49 -20.80 -2.61
C VAL A 41 -4.34 -19.99 -1.34
N ASN A 42 -3.10 -19.73 -0.97
CA ASN A 42 -2.72 -18.85 0.12
C ASN A 42 -1.87 -17.72 -0.39
N ASP A 43 -1.80 -16.59 0.35
CA ASP A 43 -0.76 -15.60 0.11
C ASP A 43 0.54 -15.98 0.83
N THR A 44 1.58 -15.21 0.58
CA THR A 44 2.93 -15.41 1.17
C THR A 44 2.97 -15.27 2.68
N PHE A 45 1.92 -14.73 3.30
CA PHE A 45 1.75 -14.65 4.75
C PHE A 45 0.92 -15.80 5.33
N GLY A 46 0.53 -16.76 4.47
CA GLY A 46 -0.27 -17.91 4.86
C GLY A 46 -1.78 -17.64 4.97
N ALA A 47 -2.25 -16.43 4.63
CA ALA A 47 -3.67 -16.13 4.60
C ALA A 47 -4.33 -16.74 3.36
N THR A 48 -5.55 -17.28 3.52
CA THR A 48 -6.31 -17.84 2.41
C THR A 48 -6.72 -16.76 1.41
N VAL A 49 -6.62 -17.05 0.11
CA VAL A 49 -6.99 -16.12 -0.96
C VAL A 49 -8.32 -16.54 -1.56
N ALA A 50 -9.41 -15.93 -1.12
CA ALA A 50 -10.74 -16.11 -1.70
C ALA A 50 -10.90 -15.33 -3.01
N GLY A 51 -11.75 -15.83 -3.92
CA GLY A 51 -12.05 -15.16 -5.17
C GLY A 51 -10.89 -15.19 -6.20
N ALA A 52 -9.87 -16.02 -6.00
CA ALA A 52 -8.85 -16.27 -7.01
C ALA A 52 -9.42 -17.15 -8.13
N LYS A 53 -9.19 -16.74 -9.37
CA LYS A 53 -9.57 -17.48 -10.56
C LYS A 53 -8.53 -18.57 -10.81
N VAL A 54 -8.98 -19.83 -10.83
CA VAL A 54 -8.15 -21.00 -11.06
C VAL A 54 -8.52 -21.59 -12.42
N GLN A 55 -7.59 -21.59 -13.35
CA GLN A 55 -7.75 -22.13 -14.70
C GLN A 55 -7.00 -23.43 -14.83
N GLY A 56 -7.72 -24.54 -14.98
CA GLY A 56 -7.19 -25.83 -15.43
C GLY A 56 -7.37 -26.02 -16.94
N PRO A 57 -6.85 -27.11 -17.51
CA PRO A 57 -6.98 -27.42 -18.94
C PRO A 57 -8.44 -27.54 -19.43
N ARG A 58 -9.31 -28.13 -18.62
CA ARG A 58 -10.71 -28.39 -18.99
C ARG A 58 -11.75 -27.59 -18.21
N SER A 59 -11.37 -26.95 -17.14
CA SER A 59 -12.33 -26.14 -16.35
C SER A 59 -11.68 -24.95 -15.72
N GLN A 60 -12.52 -23.99 -15.39
CA GLN A 60 -12.17 -22.84 -14.58
C GLN A 60 -13.06 -22.82 -13.34
N SER A 61 -12.50 -22.43 -12.21
CA SER A 61 -13.21 -22.27 -10.95
C SER A 61 -12.70 -21.03 -10.22
N THR A 62 -13.39 -20.65 -9.15
CA THR A 62 -12.99 -19.53 -8.29
C THR A 62 -12.84 -20.07 -6.87
N THR A 63 -11.80 -19.64 -6.15
CA THR A 63 -11.59 -20.08 -4.77
C THR A 63 -12.69 -19.57 -3.86
N ASP A 64 -13.14 -20.43 -2.97
CA ASP A 64 -14.10 -20.12 -1.90
C ASP A 64 -13.48 -19.29 -0.76
N ALA A 65 -14.23 -19.07 0.32
CA ALA A 65 -13.76 -18.34 1.50
C ALA A 65 -12.58 -19.04 2.21
N GLN A 66 -12.37 -20.32 2.00
CA GLN A 66 -11.25 -21.10 2.51
C GLN A 66 -10.06 -21.11 1.55
N GLY A 67 -10.13 -20.36 0.45
CA GLY A 67 -9.08 -20.29 -0.56
C GLY A 67 -9.02 -21.54 -1.45
N VAL A 68 -10.09 -22.32 -1.58
CA VAL A 68 -10.09 -23.62 -2.27
C VAL A 68 -10.91 -23.57 -3.55
N ALA A 69 -10.38 -24.16 -4.62
CA ALA A 69 -11.08 -24.42 -5.88
C ALA A 69 -10.83 -25.83 -6.39
N LEU A 70 -11.76 -26.37 -7.19
CA LEU A 70 -11.61 -27.64 -7.90
C LEU A 70 -11.53 -27.35 -9.40
N VAL A 71 -10.57 -27.95 -10.09
CA VAL A 71 -10.42 -27.87 -11.54
C VAL A 71 -10.22 -29.26 -12.16
N LEU A 72 -10.66 -29.37 -13.42
CA LEU A 72 -10.53 -30.60 -14.21
C LEU A 72 -9.28 -30.53 -15.09
N THR A 73 -8.58 -31.67 -15.18
CA THR A 73 -7.45 -31.89 -16.09
C THR A 73 -7.85 -32.73 -17.28
N ASP A 74 -7.00 -32.83 -18.31
CA ASP A 74 -7.32 -33.56 -19.54
C ASP A 74 -7.48 -35.05 -19.33
N ALA A 75 -6.61 -35.65 -18.53
CA ALA A 75 -6.63 -37.06 -18.20
C ALA A 75 -6.07 -37.31 -16.80
N PRO A 76 -6.47 -38.41 -16.12
CA PRO A 76 -5.76 -38.83 -14.93
C PRO A 76 -4.32 -39.26 -15.28
N ASP A 77 -3.45 -39.24 -14.30
CA ASP A 77 -2.02 -39.55 -14.40
C ASP A 77 -1.24 -38.70 -15.42
N SER A 78 -1.74 -37.49 -15.68
CA SER A 78 -1.11 -36.50 -16.54
C SER A 78 -0.64 -35.28 -15.77
N THR A 79 0.41 -34.65 -16.29
CA THR A 79 0.84 -33.32 -15.82
C THR A 79 0.02 -32.25 -16.53
N ALA A 80 -0.61 -31.40 -15.76
CA ALA A 80 -1.42 -30.30 -16.25
C ALA A 80 -0.90 -28.95 -15.70
N GLN A 81 -0.95 -27.91 -16.51
CA GLN A 81 -0.68 -26.55 -16.04
C GLN A 81 -1.96 -25.98 -15.42
N VAL A 82 -1.84 -25.52 -14.19
CA VAL A 82 -2.90 -24.79 -13.48
C VAL A 82 -2.44 -23.35 -13.29
N THR A 83 -3.19 -22.41 -13.82
CA THR A 83 -2.92 -20.99 -13.68
C THR A 83 -3.88 -20.39 -12.66
N VAL A 84 -3.33 -19.67 -11.70
CA VAL A 84 -4.08 -18.98 -10.64
C VAL A 84 -3.85 -17.48 -10.79
N THR A 85 -4.95 -16.74 -10.90
CA THR A 85 -4.94 -15.29 -11.07
C THR A 85 -5.86 -14.63 -10.05
N ARG A 86 -5.45 -13.48 -9.52
CA ARG A 86 -6.26 -12.66 -8.63
C ARG A 86 -5.83 -11.21 -8.76
N THR A 87 -6.79 -10.29 -8.80
CA THR A 87 -6.48 -8.85 -8.76
C THR A 87 -5.57 -8.56 -7.56
N SER A 88 -4.56 -7.74 -7.75
CA SER A 88 -3.54 -7.39 -6.75
C SER A 88 -2.56 -8.51 -6.36
N PHE A 89 -2.51 -9.59 -7.13
CA PHE A 89 -1.53 -10.66 -6.96
C PHE A 89 -0.79 -10.94 -8.26
N VAL A 90 0.40 -11.52 -8.13
CA VAL A 90 1.18 -12.01 -9.27
C VAL A 90 0.60 -13.35 -9.71
N ASP A 91 0.26 -13.45 -11.01
CA ASP A 91 -0.27 -14.68 -11.56
C ASP A 91 0.74 -15.81 -11.43
N GLN A 92 0.28 -16.97 -10.98
CA GLN A 92 1.10 -18.17 -10.84
C GLN A 92 0.62 -19.25 -11.80
N SER A 93 1.59 -19.93 -12.43
CA SER A 93 1.33 -21.09 -13.26
C SER A 93 2.14 -22.26 -12.72
N VAL A 94 1.46 -23.28 -12.23
CA VAL A 94 2.08 -24.41 -11.53
C VAL A 94 1.67 -25.71 -12.20
N ALA A 95 2.64 -26.62 -12.36
CA ALA A 95 2.36 -27.95 -12.85
C ALA A 95 1.67 -28.78 -11.76
N ALA A 96 0.55 -29.38 -12.09
CA ALA A 96 -0.18 -30.29 -11.24
C ALA A 96 -0.19 -31.71 -11.86
N ILE A 97 -0.09 -32.70 -11.03
CA ILE A 97 -0.26 -34.12 -11.45
C ILE A 97 -1.62 -34.55 -10.95
N SER A 98 -2.47 -35.04 -11.84
CA SER A 98 -3.71 -35.69 -11.47
C SER A 98 -3.50 -37.19 -11.42
N ALA A 99 -3.90 -37.86 -10.34
CA ALA A 99 -3.81 -39.32 -10.24
C ALA A 99 -5.19 -39.96 -10.31
N THR A 100 -5.26 -41.14 -10.93
CA THR A 100 -6.50 -41.94 -11.06
C THR A 100 -7.09 -42.24 -9.68
N GLY A 101 -8.37 -41.95 -9.52
CA GLY A 101 -9.13 -42.30 -8.31
C GLY A 101 -8.76 -41.46 -7.06
N ARG A 102 -7.99 -40.38 -7.21
CA ARG A 102 -7.63 -39.48 -6.11
C ARG A 102 -7.88 -38.05 -6.49
N ILE A 103 -8.29 -37.22 -5.51
CA ILE A 103 -8.27 -35.78 -5.60
C ILE A 103 -6.88 -35.34 -5.14
N ASN A 104 -6.05 -34.88 -6.06
CA ASN A 104 -4.74 -34.36 -5.70
C ASN A 104 -4.85 -32.94 -5.17
N GLU A 105 -4.10 -32.64 -4.14
CA GLU A 105 -4.02 -31.29 -3.58
C GLU A 105 -2.81 -30.54 -4.16
N LEU A 106 -3.07 -29.43 -4.81
CA LEU A 106 -2.08 -28.47 -5.27
C LEU A 106 -2.12 -27.26 -4.35
N LYS A 107 -1.02 -26.96 -3.68
CA LYS A 107 -0.88 -25.72 -2.92
C LYS A 107 -0.23 -24.66 -3.80
N VAL A 108 -0.89 -23.53 -3.93
CA VAL A 108 -0.37 -22.38 -4.69
C VAL A 108 -0.24 -21.21 -3.74
N THR A 109 0.95 -20.62 -3.70
CA THR A 109 1.18 -19.37 -2.98
C THR A 109 1.20 -18.23 -3.99
N LEU A 110 0.31 -17.26 -3.80
CA LEU A 110 0.28 -16.05 -4.61
C LEU A 110 1.06 -14.93 -3.92
N ASP A 111 2.03 -14.39 -4.64
CA ASP A 111 2.69 -13.16 -4.24
C ASP A 111 1.76 -11.98 -4.50
N ARG A 112 1.62 -11.08 -3.53
CA ARG A 112 0.90 -9.82 -3.75
C ARG A 112 1.61 -9.02 -4.83
N ALA A 113 0.83 -8.26 -5.58
CA ALA A 113 1.40 -7.38 -6.59
C ALA A 113 2.44 -6.46 -5.95
N THR A 114 3.51 -6.20 -6.68
CA THR A 114 4.56 -5.30 -6.27
C THR A 114 3.97 -3.95 -5.86
N SER A 115 4.42 -3.41 -4.74
CA SER A 115 4.07 -2.07 -4.29
C SER A 115 5.31 -1.21 -4.17
N ALA A 116 5.15 0.07 -4.44
CA ALA A 116 6.20 1.05 -4.26
C ALA A 116 5.85 1.96 -3.09
N ALA A 117 6.82 2.19 -2.24
CA ALA A 117 6.69 3.12 -1.13
C ALA A 117 7.34 4.44 -1.49
N GLY A 118 6.58 5.50 -1.36
CA GLY A 118 6.86 6.83 -1.86
C GLY A 118 8.18 7.47 -1.45
N GLY A 119 8.53 8.51 -2.17
CA GLY A 119 9.79 9.19 -2.07
C GLY A 119 9.90 10.17 -0.92
N SER A 120 11.11 10.35 -0.43
CA SER A 120 11.46 11.55 0.29
C SER A 120 12.15 12.51 -0.66
N LEU A 121 11.96 13.81 -0.41
CA LEU A 121 12.74 14.84 -1.08
C LEU A 121 14.22 14.59 -0.90
N ALA A 122 14.97 15.03 -1.89
CA ALA A 122 16.43 15.11 -1.91
C ALA A 122 17.08 15.75 -0.67
N SER A 123 16.32 16.36 0.24
CA SER A 123 16.80 16.82 1.54
C SER A 123 17.49 15.73 2.37
N ARG A 124 17.16 14.45 2.14
CA ARG A 124 17.89 13.33 2.74
C ARG A 124 19.29 13.13 2.16
N SER A 125 19.48 13.47 0.89
CA SER A 125 20.76 13.33 0.20
C SER A 125 21.61 14.60 0.18
N GLY A 126 21.10 15.68 0.76
CA GLY A 126 21.75 16.99 0.71
C GLY A 126 21.60 17.73 -0.63
N VAL A 127 20.80 17.19 -1.55
CA VAL A 127 20.53 17.83 -2.84
C VAL A 127 19.13 18.45 -2.78
N ALA A 128 19.07 19.76 -2.67
CA ALA A 128 17.83 20.52 -2.75
C ALA A 128 17.34 20.61 -4.20
N PRO A 129 16.01 20.66 -4.45
CA PRO A 129 15.48 21.00 -5.76
C PRO A 129 16.04 22.34 -6.23
N SER A 130 16.30 22.47 -7.52
CA SER A 130 16.80 23.72 -8.11
C SER A 130 15.86 24.25 -9.18
N LEU A 131 15.45 25.50 -9.01
CA LEU A 131 14.66 26.24 -9.95
C LEU A 131 15.58 27.15 -10.77
N ASP A 132 15.40 27.20 -12.08
CA ASP A 132 16.13 28.12 -12.94
C ASP A 132 15.69 29.58 -12.74
N SER A 133 16.48 30.54 -13.21
CA SER A 133 16.21 31.96 -13.06
C SER A 133 14.97 32.46 -13.80
N SER A 134 14.48 31.67 -14.75
CA SER A 134 13.24 31.97 -15.49
C SER A 134 11.98 31.52 -14.74
N GLY A 135 12.10 30.69 -13.70
CA GLY A 135 10.98 30.04 -13.05
C GLY A 135 10.20 29.09 -13.95
N GLN A 136 10.88 28.53 -14.94
CA GLN A 136 10.27 27.64 -15.94
C GLN A 136 10.79 26.20 -15.84
N GLN A 137 12.00 25.99 -15.32
CA GLN A 137 12.62 24.68 -15.25
C GLN A 137 12.97 24.32 -13.81
N LEU A 138 12.50 23.15 -13.36
CA LEU A 138 12.78 22.59 -12.02
C LEU A 138 13.50 21.26 -12.16
N SER A 139 14.71 21.19 -11.56
CA SER A 139 15.43 19.92 -11.37
C SER A 139 15.25 19.42 -9.95
N PHE A 140 14.94 18.14 -9.78
CA PHE A 140 14.70 17.53 -8.48
C PHE A 140 15.12 16.06 -8.44
N GLU A 141 15.31 15.57 -7.24
CA GLU A 141 15.53 14.14 -6.98
C GLU A 141 14.41 13.60 -6.08
N ILE A 142 14.00 12.39 -6.38
CA ILE A 142 13.10 11.61 -5.52
C ILE A 142 13.77 10.29 -5.17
N GLU A 143 13.50 9.80 -3.96
CA GLU A 143 13.92 8.47 -3.52
C GLU A 143 12.69 7.57 -3.47
N LEU A 144 12.78 6.43 -4.16
CA LEU A 144 11.74 5.41 -4.22
C LEU A 144 12.22 4.10 -3.61
N VAL A 145 11.36 3.46 -2.84
CA VAL A 145 11.51 2.06 -2.44
C VAL A 145 10.55 1.21 -3.26
N VAL A 146 11.07 0.21 -3.93
CA VAL A 146 10.29 -0.76 -4.69
C VAL A 146 10.41 -2.11 -4.02
N VAL A 147 9.27 -2.68 -3.63
CA VAL A 147 9.20 -3.98 -2.97
C VAL A 147 8.25 -4.91 -3.71
N ASP A 148 8.52 -6.21 -3.60
CA ASP A 148 7.62 -7.25 -4.09
C ASP A 148 6.43 -7.48 -3.13
N GLY A 149 5.59 -8.44 -3.46
CA GLY A 149 4.45 -8.81 -2.62
C GLY A 149 4.82 -9.40 -1.26
N GLN A 150 6.08 -9.77 -1.06
CA GLN A 150 6.65 -10.23 0.21
C GLN A 150 7.38 -9.10 0.96
N SER A 151 7.24 -7.87 0.51
CA SER A 151 7.94 -6.70 1.04
C SER A 151 9.47 -6.80 0.96
N GLN A 152 10.00 -7.62 0.02
CA GLN A 152 11.42 -7.67 -0.26
C GLN A 152 11.78 -6.60 -1.29
N PRO A 153 12.93 -5.93 -1.15
CA PRO A 153 13.34 -4.91 -2.09
C PRO A 153 13.65 -5.53 -3.47
N ILE A 154 13.25 -4.83 -4.52
CA ILE A 154 13.60 -5.13 -5.89
C ILE A 154 14.76 -4.22 -6.27
N GLU A 155 15.96 -4.79 -6.44
CA GLU A 155 17.20 -4.02 -6.56
C GLU A 155 17.78 -3.99 -8.01
N ASN A 156 17.11 -4.64 -8.95
CA ASN A 156 17.62 -4.82 -10.32
C ASN A 156 16.90 -3.94 -11.36
N LEU A 157 16.22 -2.88 -10.94
CA LEU A 157 15.57 -1.95 -11.85
C LEU A 157 16.59 -0.97 -12.44
N SER A 158 16.42 -0.69 -13.72
CA SER A 158 17.22 0.27 -14.51
C SER A 158 16.49 1.62 -14.60
N ALA A 159 17.16 2.65 -15.11
CA ALA A 159 16.53 3.93 -15.37
C ALA A 159 15.31 3.84 -16.31
N ALA A 160 15.29 2.88 -17.24
CA ALA A 160 14.20 2.68 -18.18
C ALA A 160 12.92 2.14 -17.50
N ASP A 161 13.04 1.57 -16.31
CA ASP A 161 11.90 1.04 -15.55
C ASP A 161 11.12 2.14 -14.81
N PHE A 162 11.64 3.36 -14.78
CA PHE A 162 11.01 4.51 -14.12
C PHE A 162 10.60 5.54 -15.16
N VAL A 163 9.31 5.84 -15.24
CA VAL A 163 8.78 6.76 -16.24
C VAL A 163 8.01 7.88 -15.54
N LEU A 164 8.52 9.11 -15.67
CA LEU A 164 7.80 10.31 -15.25
C LEU A 164 6.91 10.78 -16.42
N ARG A 165 5.64 10.97 -16.13
CA ARG A 165 4.67 11.45 -17.11
C ARG A 165 4.53 12.96 -17.07
N ALA A 166 4.17 13.54 -18.21
CA ALA A 166 3.76 14.93 -18.26
C ALA A 166 2.47 15.12 -17.45
N CYS A 167 2.36 16.25 -16.78
CA CYS A 167 1.14 16.64 -16.13
C CYS A 167 0.26 17.44 -17.10
N THR A 168 -0.99 17.06 -17.16
CA THR A 168 -2.04 17.86 -17.83
C THR A 168 -3.14 18.14 -16.81
N PRO A 169 -3.43 19.40 -16.48
CA PRO A 169 -4.50 19.73 -15.55
C PRO A 169 -5.83 19.13 -16.01
N ASN A 170 -6.49 18.41 -15.13
CA ASN A 170 -7.83 17.88 -15.38
C ASN A 170 -8.80 18.52 -14.39
N PRO A 171 -9.70 19.40 -14.83
CA PRO A 171 -10.63 20.08 -13.93
C PRO A 171 -11.69 19.16 -13.31
N ILE A 172 -11.79 17.91 -13.73
CA ILE A 172 -12.84 16.98 -13.30
C ILE A 172 -12.36 16.05 -12.16
N ASN A 173 -11.06 15.81 -12.08
CA ASN A 173 -10.47 14.96 -11.04
C ASN A 173 -9.53 15.78 -10.16
N ASP A 174 -9.79 15.87 -8.88
CA ASP A 174 -8.91 16.51 -7.88
C ASP A 174 -7.52 15.86 -7.74
N GLN A 175 -7.24 14.87 -8.56
CA GLN A 175 -5.96 14.13 -8.60
C GLN A 175 -5.02 14.68 -9.66
N VAL A 176 -4.85 15.97 -9.69
CA VAL A 176 -4.04 16.59 -10.73
C VAL A 176 -2.58 16.56 -10.32
N ASP A 177 -1.81 15.81 -11.08
CA ASP A 177 -0.36 15.74 -11.00
C ASP A 177 0.26 16.96 -11.67
N CYS A 178 0.11 18.14 -11.07
CA CYS A 178 0.59 19.39 -11.63
C CYS A 178 1.22 20.28 -10.54
N VAL A 179 1.63 21.48 -10.92
CA VAL A 179 2.11 22.44 -9.93
C VAL A 179 0.91 23.07 -9.25
N ARG A 180 0.73 22.77 -7.96
CA ARG A 180 -0.24 23.47 -7.12
C ARG A 180 0.40 24.73 -6.52
N GLY A 181 -0.19 25.84 -6.83
CA GLY A 181 0.13 27.13 -6.19
C GLY A 181 -0.36 27.18 -4.73
N SER A 182 0.16 28.16 -4.02
CA SER A 182 -0.28 28.47 -2.65
C SER A 182 -1.71 29.04 -2.59
N ASP A 183 -2.23 29.49 -3.71
CA ASP A 183 -3.55 30.07 -3.86
C ASP A 183 -4.36 29.23 -4.85
N THR A 184 -5.67 29.39 -4.84
CA THR A 184 -6.66 28.79 -5.72
C THR A 184 -6.46 29.08 -7.22
N SER A 185 -5.27 29.50 -7.64
CA SER A 185 -4.89 29.68 -9.03
C SER A 185 -4.81 28.32 -9.72
N ALA A 186 -5.24 28.29 -10.96
CA ALA A 186 -5.25 27.10 -11.81
C ALA A 186 -3.91 26.34 -11.73
N ASP A 187 -3.99 25.02 -11.59
CA ASP A 187 -2.84 24.16 -11.64
C ASP A 187 -2.02 24.40 -12.92
N VAL A 188 -0.71 24.38 -12.81
CA VAL A 188 0.19 24.63 -13.93
C VAL A 188 0.69 23.31 -14.49
N ALA A 189 0.48 23.11 -15.78
CA ALA A 189 1.01 21.97 -16.51
C ALA A 189 2.54 21.99 -16.58
N TYR A 190 3.14 20.83 -16.48
CA TYR A 190 4.56 20.65 -16.74
C TYR A 190 4.81 19.40 -17.60
N ALA A 191 5.95 19.38 -18.27
CA ALA A 191 6.44 18.20 -18.97
C ALA A 191 7.86 17.86 -18.48
N PRO A 192 8.21 16.57 -18.32
CA PRO A 192 9.59 16.20 -18.07
C PRO A 192 10.43 16.46 -19.33
N THR A 193 11.69 16.87 -19.17
CA THR A 193 12.64 17.01 -20.29
C THR A 193 13.00 15.65 -20.90
N ALA A 194 12.92 14.60 -20.10
CA ALA A 194 12.96 13.20 -20.52
C ALA A 194 12.02 12.38 -19.62
N SER A 195 11.29 11.43 -20.20
CA SER A 195 10.38 10.56 -19.44
C SER A 195 11.13 9.65 -18.45
N THR A 196 12.31 9.13 -18.84
CA THR A 196 13.20 8.37 -17.95
C THR A 196 14.06 9.31 -17.11
N PRO A 197 14.52 8.90 -15.92
CA PRO A 197 15.37 9.73 -15.09
C PRO A 197 16.73 10.01 -15.77
N GLN A 198 17.22 11.24 -15.63
CA GLN A 198 18.55 11.66 -16.10
C GLN A 198 19.68 10.99 -15.33
N ALA A 199 19.41 10.62 -14.07
CA ALA A 199 20.28 9.81 -13.24
C ALA A 199 19.43 8.86 -12.38
N ALA A 200 19.87 7.61 -12.27
CA ALA A 200 19.28 6.60 -11.42
C ALA A 200 20.40 5.87 -10.67
N ALA A 201 20.30 5.79 -9.37
CA ALA A 201 21.24 5.09 -8.51
C ALA A 201 20.51 4.34 -7.41
N LEU A 202 20.89 3.08 -7.19
CA LEU A 202 20.45 2.33 -6.02
C LEU A 202 21.35 2.68 -4.85
N ILE A 203 20.77 3.23 -3.80
CA ILE A 203 21.44 3.55 -2.54
C ILE A 203 21.20 2.37 -1.59
N PRO A 204 22.25 1.68 -1.13
CA PRO A 204 22.11 0.56 -0.22
C PRO A 204 21.43 0.96 1.08
N GLY A 205 20.65 0.03 1.66
CA GLY A 205 20.13 0.17 3.01
C GLY A 205 21.28 0.26 4.03
N GLN A 206 21.03 0.95 5.12
CA GLN A 206 21.96 1.06 6.24
C GLN A 206 21.75 -0.08 7.24
N ALA A 207 22.65 -0.25 8.20
CA ALA A 207 22.38 -1.09 9.36
C ALA A 207 21.14 -0.60 10.08
N ALA A 208 20.23 -1.52 10.41
CA ALA A 208 18.99 -1.21 11.07
C ALA A 208 19.25 -0.46 12.39
N ARG A 209 18.50 0.61 12.63
CA ARG A 209 18.58 1.41 13.85
C ARG A 209 17.26 1.34 14.60
N PRO A 210 17.29 1.22 15.92
CA PRO A 210 16.08 1.24 16.73
C PRO A 210 15.29 2.56 16.55
N TYR A 211 13.98 2.43 16.58
CA TYR A 211 13.06 3.56 16.48
C TYR A 211 11.89 3.44 17.45
N ALA A 212 11.31 4.58 17.81
CA ALA A 212 10.01 4.67 18.44
C ALA A 212 9.00 5.24 17.44
N ALA A 213 7.96 4.49 17.14
CA ALA A 213 6.93 4.90 16.20
C ALA A 213 5.57 4.97 16.87
N ALA A 214 4.80 6.04 16.59
CA ALA A 214 3.38 6.07 16.86
C ALA A 214 2.60 5.70 15.60
N LEU A 215 1.72 4.70 15.68
CA LEU A 215 0.73 4.43 14.65
C LEU A 215 -0.46 5.34 14.89
N LEU A 216 -0.79 6.20 13.94
CA LEU A 216 -1.93 7.11 13.95
C LEU A 216 -2.94 6.64 12.91
N LEU A 217 -4.00 5.96 13.36
CA LEU A 217 -4.98 5.29 12.51
C LEU A 217 -6.26 6.09 12.37
N ASP A 218 -6.63 6.42 11.15
CA ASP A 218 -7.90 7.04 10.82
C ASP A 218 -9.06 6.08 11.09
N GLN A 219 -10.05 6.57 11.84
CA GLN A 219 -11.31 5.91 12.18
C GLN A 219 -12.53 6.75 11.75
N SER A 220 -12.34 7.69 10.83
CA SER A 220 -13.42 8.51 10.26
C SER A 220 -14.43 7.68 9.45
N GLY A 221 -15.56 8.30 9.13
CA GLY A 221 -16.67 7.59 8.49
C GLY A 221 -16.39 7.04 7.09
N SER A 222 -15.45 7.65 6.33
CA SER A 222 -15.04 7.20 4.99
C SER A 222 -14.41 5.81 4.99
N ILE A 223 -13.76 5.42 6.08
CA ILE A 223 -13.13 4.11 6.27
C ILE A 223 -14.11 2.94 6.04
N LEU A 224 -15.39 3.12 6.32
CA LEU A 224 -16.40 2.08 6.05
C LEU A 224 -16.49 1.68 4.58
N GLN A 225 -16.11 2.58 3.67
CA GLN A 225 -16.14 2.34 2.22
C GLN A 225 -14.76 1.97 1.68
N SER A 226 -13.73 2.69 2.09
CA SER A 226 -12.37 2.53 1.55
C SER A 226 -11.65 1.29 2.10
N ASP A 227 -11.90 0.92 3.35
CA ASP A 227 -11.29 -0.22 4.05
C ASP A 227 -12.32 -1.08 4.78
N ALA A 228 -13.39 -1.47 4.09
CA ALA A 228 -14.46 -2.30 4.63
C ALA A 228 -13.98 -3.64 5.22
N THR A 229 -12.83 -4.14 4.78
CA THR A 229 -12.23 -5.40 5.24
C THR A 229 -11.35 -5.23 6.48
N GLY A 230 -11.06 -4.01 6.90
CA GLY A 230 -10.14 -3.74 8.02
C GLY A 230 -8.67 -4.05 7.70
N ALA A 231 -8.29 -3.98 6.43
CA ALA A 231 -6.93 -4.28 5.99
C ALA A 231 -5.87 -3.43 6.71
N ARG A 232 -6.18 -2.16 7.04
CA ARG A 232 -5.31 -1.30 7.85
C ARG A 232 -4.99 -1.89 9.23
N LEU A 233 -5.98 -2.52 9.86
CA LEU A 233 -5.82 -3.10 11.21
C LEU A 233 -4.97 -4.37 11.15
N PHE A 234 -5.23 -5.22 10.16
CA PHE A 234 -4.41 -6.39 9.90
C PHE A 234 -2.97 -6.01 9.54
N SER A 235 -2.79 -5.00 8.70
CA SER A 235 -1.47 -4.49 8.30
C SER A 235 -0.72 -3.86 9.48
N SER A 236 -1.43 -3.18 10.40
CA SER A 236 -0.86 -2.68 11.66
C SER A 236 -0.34 -3.81 12.54
N LYS A 237 -1.06 -4.94 12.63
CA LYS A 237 -0.58 -6.13 13.34
C LYS A 237 0.69 -6.72 12.68
N ALA A 238 0.73 -6.74 11.35
CA ALA A 238 1.90 -7.21 10.61
C ALA A 238 3.12 -6.29 10.85
N PHE A 239 2.93 -4.97 10.85
CA PHE A 239 3.95 -4.00 11.23
C PHE A 239 4.49 -4.27 12.64
N MET A 240 3.60 -4.45 13.63
CA MET A 240 3.99 -4.72 15.02
C MET A 240 4.76 -6.04 15.17
N ARG A 241 4.42 -7.07 14.39
CA ARG A 241 5.17 -8.35 14.39
C ARG A 241 6.57 -8.20 13.78
N GLY A 242 6.75 -7.23 12.88
CA GLY A 242 8.03 -6.93 12.23
C GLY A 242 8.95 -6.00 13.01
N LEU A 243 8.59 -5.56 14.22
CA LEU A 243 9.46 -4.74 15.08
C LEU A 243 10.74 -5.47 15.41
N GLY A 244 11.87 -4.75 15.45
CA GLY A 244 13.09 -5.24 16.09
C GLY A 244 12.95 -5.29 17.62
N ALA A 245 13.85 -6.01 18.28
CA ALA A 245 13.78 -6.19 19.74
C ALA A 245 13.81 -4.86 20.53
N ASP A 246 14.54 -3.87 20.01
CA ASP A 246 14.69 -2.55 20.62
C ASP A 246 13.71 -1.51 20.10
N ASP A 247 12.89 -1.85 19.08
CA ASP A 247 11.90 -0.94 18.53
C ASP A 247 10.73 -0.76 19.49
N GLN A 248 10.11 0.42 19.46
CA GLN A 248 8.94 0.72 20.27
C GLN A 248 7.78 1.22 19.39
N VAL A 249 6.58 0.82 19.75
CA VAL A 249 5.35 1.26 19.09
C VAL A 249 4.32 1.78 20.08
N LEU A 250 3.64 2.86 19.71
CA LEU A 250 2.45 3.40 20.38
C LEU A 250 1.28 3.31 19.40
N LEU A 251 0.17 2.74 19.85
CA LEU A 251 -1.07 2.74 19.06
C LEU A 251 -1.90 3.97 19.39
N THR A 252 -2.37 4.67 18.36
CA THR A 252 -3.30 5.78 18.46
C THR A 252 -4.35 5.69 17.35
N ALA A 253 -5.53 6.22 17.60
CA ALA A 253 -6.63 6.28 16.63
C ALA A 253 -7.31 7.65 16.70
N PHE A 254 -7.72 8.18 15.56
CA PHE A 254 -8.34 9.49 15.50
C PHE A 254 -9.65 9.47 14.69
N ALA A 255 -10.62 10.23 15.19
CA ALA A 255 -11.87 10.60 14.52
C ALA A 255 -12.52 11.74 15.31
N GLY A 256 -13.15 12.70 14.64
CA GLY A 256 -13.74 13.87 15.28
C GLY A 256 -15.24 14.04 15.02
N GLY A 257 -15.82 15.09 15.59
CA GLY A 257 -17.19 15.49 15.32
C GLY A 257 -18.29 14.59 15.88
N ALA A 258 -19.52 14.87 15.46
CA ALA A 258 -20.67 14.05 15.80
C ALA A 258 -20.63 12.72 15.04
N GLY A 259 -20.73 11.61 15.63
CA GLY A 259 -20.64 10.29 14.98
C GLY A 259 -19.29 9.61 15.12
N ALA A 260 -18.25 10.26 15.68
CA ALA A 260 -17.03 9.59 16.06
C ALA A 260 -17.27 8.59 17.19
N VAL A 261 -16.76 7.37 17.05
CA VAL A 261 -17.05 6.23 17.94
C VAL A 261 -15.82 5.79 18.75
N ILE A 262 -14.65 6.38 18.49
CA ILE A 262 -13.44 6.09 19.28
C ILE A 262 -13.62 6.52 20.75
N PRO A 263 -12.93 5.85 21.71
CA PRO A 263 -13.13 6.10 23.15
C PRO A 263 -12.91 7.55 23.58
N THR A 264 -11.89 8.23 23.03
CA THR A 264 -11.55 9.63 23.32
C THR A 264 -11.44 10.40 22.01
N ARG A 265 -12.19 11.51 21.88
CA ARG A 265 -12.19 12.36 20.68
C ARG A 265 -11.37 13.63 20.91
N PRO A 266 -10.68 14.18 19.92
CA PRO A 266 -10.53 13.69 18.54
C PRO A 266 -9.48 12.57 18.40
N LEU A 267 -8.76 12.21 19.45
CA LEU A 267 -7.67 11.23 19.44
C LEU A 267 -7.75 10.33 20.67
N THR A 268 -7.63 9.02 20.45
CA THR A 268 -7.40 8.04 21.51
C THR A 268 -5.94 7.57 21.45
N VAL A 269 -5.25 7.65 22.59
CA VAL A 269 -3.88 7.14 22.77
C VAL A 269 -3.94 5.89 23.63
N TYR A 270 -3.48 4.77 23.09
CA TYR A 270 -3.44 3.49 23.80
C TYR A 270 -2.04 3.28 24.42
N ALA A 271 -1.76 4.07 25.47
CA ALA A 271 -0.47 4.00 26.19
C ALA A 271 -0.33 2.71 27.01
N PRO A 272 0.92 2.30 27.36
CA PRO A 272 2.21 2.93 27.05
C PRO A 272 2.80 2.48 25.72
N PHE A 273 3.98 3.04 25.34
CA PHE A 273 4.82 2.46 24.29
C PHE A 273 5.15 1.01 24.61
N ARG A 274 5.16 0.14 23.58
CA ARG A 274 5.42 -1.30 23.72
C ARG A 274 6.56 -1.72 22.81
N GLN A 275 7.44 -2.55 23.34
CA GLN A 275 8.47 -3.24 22.57
C GLN A 275 7.88 -4.46 21.83
N GLN A 276 8.68 -5.09 20.99
CA GLN A 276 8.27 -6.27 20.20
C GLN A 276 7.56 -7.34 21.03
N ALA A 277 8.11 -7.70 22.20
CA ALA A 277 7.56 -8.74 23.07
C ALA A 277 6.12 -8.45 23.52
N ASP A 278 5.79 -7.18 23.74
CA ASP A 278 4.50 -6.74 24.29
C ASP A 278 3.57 -6.13 23.23
N ALA A 279 4.05 -5.87 22.01
CA ALA A 279 3.28 -5.21 20.95
C ALA A 279 2.00 -5.99 20.58
N SER A 280 2.02 -7.33 20.72
CA SER A 280 0.85 -8.18 20.51
C SER A 280 -0.33 -7.88 21.45
N SER A 281 -0.09 -7.23 22.59
CA SER A 281 -1.14 -6.79 23.50
C SER A 281 -2.06 -5.72 22.89
N TYR A 282 -1.61 -5.03 21.82
CA TYR A 282 -2.45 -4.12 21.03
C TYR A 282 -3.41 -4.84 20.07
N PHE A 283 -3.22 -6.14 19.83
CA PHE A 283 -4.03 -6.84 18.80
C PHE A 283 -5.52 -6.86 19.13
N ALA A 284 -5.88 -7.10 20.39
CA ALA A 284 -7.27 -7.03 20.81
C ALA A 284 -7.87 -5.62 20.65
N THR A 285 -7.08 -4.58 20.93
CA THR A 285 -7.48 -3.19 20.70
C THR A 285 -7.70 -2.91 19.20
N LEU A 286 -6.81 -3.37 18.34
CA LEU A 286 -6.97 -3.25 16.90
C LEU A 286 -8.24 -3.97 16.41
N ASP A 287 -8.58 -5.13 16.98
CA ASP A 287 -9.83 -5.83 16.63
C ASP A 287 -11.07 -5.02 17.03
N THR A 288 -11.05 -4.33 18.17
CA THR A 288 -12.15 -3.48 18.58
C THR A 288 -12.30 -2.24 17.69
N LEU A 289 -11.20 -1.70 17.15
CA LEU A 289 -11.23 -0.56 16.23
C LEU A 289 -12.01 -0.85 14.94
N ALA A 290 -12.15 -2.10 14.54
CA ALA A 290 -12.97 -2.48 13.39
C ALA A 290 -14.43 -2.03 13.53
N LEU A 291 -14.93 -1.93 14.76
CA LEU A 291 -16.30 -1.52 15.09
C LEU A 291 -16.40 -0.02 15.48
N GLN A 292 -15.29 0.70 15.52
CA GLN A 292 -15.20 2.07 16.03
C GLN A 292 -14.91 3.06 14.89
N VAL A 293 -15.67 2.96 13.80
CA VAL A 293 -15.52 3.80 12.60
C VAL A 293 -16.67 4.79 12.52
N GLY A 294 -16.37 6.07 12.36
CA GLY A 294 -17.35 7.14 12.20
C GLY A 294 -16.81 8.52 12.54
N GLY A 295 -17.49 9.56 12.08
CA GLY A 295 -17.12 10.96 12.33
C GLY A 295 -16.21 11.55 11.25
N ASN A 296 -15.58 12.67 11.59
CA ASN A 296 -14.74 13.48 10.74
C ASN A 296 -13.24 13.11 10.89
N THR A 297 -12.40 13.70 10.06
CA THR A 297 -10.93 13.45 9.96
C THR A 297 -10.15 14.65 10.52
N PRO A 298 -9.94 14.81 11.85
CA PRO A 298 -9.13 15.90 12.44
C PRO A 298 -7.63 15.54 12.38
N LEU A 299 -7.06 15.50 11.19
CA LEU A 299 -5.72 14.96 10.94
C LEU A 299 -4.62 15.78 11.62
N TYR A 300 -4.59 17.12 11.37
CA TYR A 300 -3.50 17.96 11.87
C TYR A 300 -3.50 18.09 13.40
N GLU A 301 -4.69 18.23 14.01
CA GLU A 301 -4.83 18.25 15.47
C GLU A 301 -4.31 16.93 16.09
N SER A 302 -4.62 15.82 15.47
CA SER A 302 -4.17 14.49 15.92
C SER A 302 -2.66 14.31 15.76
N ILE A 303 -2.08 14.78 14.65
CA ILE A 303 -0.63 14.79 14.44
C ILE A 303 0.07 15.57 15.55
N ASP A 304 -0.40 16.79 15.87
CA ASP A 304 0.22 17.61 16.89
C ASP A 304 0.16 16.99 18.28
N THR A 305 -0.96 16.37 18.63
CA THR A 305 -1.13 15.70 19.93
C THR A 305 -0.20 14.48 20.06
N VAL A 306 -0.14 13.62 19.02
CA VAL A 306 0.72 12.43 19.03
C VAL A 306 2.20 12.83 18.98
N ARG A 307 2.55 13.88 18.24
CA ARG A 307 3.93 14.43 18.22
C ARG A 307 4.40 14.79 19.63
N GLN A 308 3.54 15.41 20.45
CA GLN A 308 3.88 15.75 21.84
C GLN A 308 4.20 14.50 22.67
N GLN A 309 3.48 13.38 22.46
CA GLN A 309 3.78 12.11 23.13
C GLN A 309 5.18 11.58 22.75
N LEU A 310 5.58 11.74 21.48
CA LEU A 310 6.89 11.33 20.99
C LEU A 310 8.00 12.29 21.47
N ALA A 311 7.72 13.60 21.56
CA ALA A 311 8.68 14.62 21.91
C ALA A 311 8.99 14.69 23.41
N ALA A 312 8.00 14.41 24.27
CA ALA A 312 8.07 14.64 25.72
C ALA A 312 9.14 13.81 26.48
N GLY A 313 9.88 12.96 25.79
CA GLY A 313 11.12 12.34 26.29
C GLY A 313 10.96 11.30 27.40
N ALA A 314 9.87 11.33 28.14
CA ALA A 314 9.68 10.43 29.28
C ALA A 314 9.40 8.97 28.90
N SER A 315 8.86 8.74 27.71
CA SER A 315 8.46 7.40 27.24
C SER A 315 9.35 6.85 26.13
N VAL A 316 10.17 7.68 25.49
CA VAL A 316 11.06 7.29 24.39
C VAL A 316 12.52 7.44 24.83
N PRO A 317 13.33 6.39 24.82
CA PRO A 317 14.75 6.47 25.19
C PRO A 317 15.52 7.53 24.38
N ASN A 318 16.47 8.16 25.02
CA ASN A 318 17.35 9.13 24.36
C ASN A 318 18.16 8.46 23.23
N GLY A 319 18.30 9.15 22.09
CA GLY A 319 19.04 8.65 20.95
C GLY A 319 18.26 7.74 20.00
N MET A 320 17.03 7.35 20.37
CA MET A 320 16.14 6.59 19.51
C MET A 320 15.52 7.49 18.43
N ALA A 321 15.48 7.02 17.19
CA ALA A 321 14.80 7.73 16.12
C ALA A 321 13.29 7.78 16.39
N ARG A 322 12.66 8.96 16.18
CA ARG A 322 11.23 9.16 16.41
C ARG A 322 10.49 9.24 15.10
N ALA A 323 9.36 8.54 15.03
CA ALA A 323 8.54 8.53 13.84
C ALA A 323 7.05 8.47 14.18
N MET A 324 6.22 8.95 13.26
CA MET A 324 4.78 8.74 13.26
C MET A 324 4.39 8.10 11.94
N VAL A 325 3.64 7.02 11.99
CA VAL A 325 3.05 6.35 10.83
C VAL A 325 1.58 6.71 10.80
N ILE A 326 1.21 7.53 9.84
CA ILE A 326 -0.12 8.12 9.71
C ILE A 326 -0.84 7.36 8.60
N PHE A 327 -2.00 6.79 8.91
CA PHE A 327 -2.89 6.19 7.94
C PHE A 327 -4.17 7.02 7.83
N THR A 328 -4.56 7.38 6.61
CA THR A 328 -5.83 8.05 6.31
C THR A 328 -6.32 7.71 4.91
N ASP A 329 -7.62 7.74 4.71
CA ASP A 329 -8.29 7.60 3.42
C ASP A 329 -8.94 8.92 2.93
N GLY A 330 -8.74 10.01 3.67
CA GLY A 330 -9.36 11.30 3.40
C GLY A 330 -8.45 12.51 3.63
N ALA A 331 -8.97 13.67 3.28
CA ALA A 331 -8.38 14.96 3.63
C ALA A 331 -8.80 15.37 5.05
N ASP A 332 -8.04 16.31 5.66
CA ASP A 332 -8.45 16.91 6.92
C ASP A 332 -9.78 17.65 6.79
N THR A 333 -10.71 17.31 7.66
CA THR A 333 -12.05 17.95 7.72
C THR A 333 -12.23 18.84 8.96
N GLY A 334 -11.20 19.00 9.79
CA GLY A 334 -11.19 19.87 10.97
C GLY A 334 -10.92 21.34 10.67
N CYS A 335 -10.46 21.66 9.46
CA CYS A 335 -10.13 23.02 9.07
C CYS A 335 -11.34 23.84 8.66
N SER A 336 -11.35 25.11 9.02
CA SER A 336 -12.44 26.06 8.65
C SER A 336 -12.34 26.58 7.21
N SER A 337 -11.17 26.47 6.57
CA SER A 337 -10.92 26.90 5.19
C SER A 337 -9.66 26.23 4.63
N VAL A 338 -9.46 26.33 3.31
CA VAL A 338 -8.24 25.83 2.63
C VAL A 338 -6.98 26.50 3.21
N GLN A 339 -7.03 27.82 3.46
CA GLN A 339 -5.92 28.55 4.07
C GLN A 339 -5.63 28.07 5.50
N ALA A 340 -6.69 27.78 6.29
CA ALA A 340 -6.51 27.24 7.63
C ALA A 340 -5.90 25.82 7.60
N CYS A 341 -6.33 24.97 6.70
CA CYS A 341 -5.72 23.66 6.49
C CYS A 341 -4.24 23.75 6.15
N ARG A 342 -3.90 24.67 5.24
CA ARG A 342 -2.51 24.89 4.87
C ARG A 342 -1.68 25.39 6.08
N ALA A 343 -2.17 26.38 6.82
CA ALA A 343 -1.49 26.89 8.00
C ALA A 343 -1.28 25.81 9.06
N ASN A 344 -2.29 24.98 9.32
CA ASN A 344 -2.21 23.87 10.26
C ASN A 344 -1.17 22.84 9.79
N ARG A 345 -1.14 22.52 8.48
CA ARG A 345 -0.14 21.61 7.90
C ARG A 345 1.28 22.14 8.07
N GLU A 346 1.51 23.41 7.71
CA GLU A 346 2.81 24.07 7.84
C GLU A 346 3.28 24.10 9.31
N GLN A 347 2.37 24.37 10.23
CA GLN A 347 2.63 24.32 11.67
C GLN A 347 3.01 22.93 12.14
N SER A 348 2.28 21.88 11.72
CA SER A 348 2.55 20.48 12.07
C SER A 348 3.93 20.05 11.51
N ILE A 349 4.27 20.44 10.28
CA ILE A 349 5.57 20.18 9.68
C ILE A 349 6.69 20.87 10.48
N ALA A 350 6.55 22.17 10.78
CA ALA A 350 7.55 22.92 11.52
C ALA A 350 7.76 22.33 12.93
N ALA A 351 6.69 21.94 13.60
CA ALA A 351 6.75 21.33 14.91
C ALA A 351 7.40 19.92 14.86
N ALA A 352 7.04 19.09 13.89
CA ALA A 352 7.64 17.77 13.72
C ALA A 352 9.15 17.86 13.44
N ARG A 353 9.57 18.80 12.59
CA ARG A 353 11.00 19.07 12.32
C ARG A 353 11.75 19.49 13.56
N ARG A 354 11.22 20.46 14.32
CA ARG A 354 11.80 20.93 15.58
C ARG A 354 12.01 19.79 16.57
N ASP A 355 11.02 18.89 16.68
CA ASP A 355 11.02 17.80 17.63
C ASP A 355 11.68 16.53 17.06
N GLN A 356 12.23 16.62 15.84
CA GLN A 356 12.89 15.51 15.13
C GLN A 356 12.01 14.26 14.96
N VAL A 357 10.71 14.47 14.77
CA VAL A 357 9.73 13.41 14.48
C VAL A 357 9.54 13.32 12.97
N ARG A 358 9.88 12.16 12.39
CA ARG A 358 9.66 11.88 10.97
C ARG A 358 8.21 11.43 10.76
N LEU A 359 7.51 12.00 9.78
CA LEU A 359 6.14 11.64 9.44
C LEU A 359 6.14 10.72 8.22
N PHE A 360 5.67 9.50 8.39
CA PHE A 360 5.43 8.53 7.32
C PHE A 360 3.93 8.50 7.09
N THR A 361 3.50 8.87 5.90
CA THR A 361 2.08 8.95 5.57
C THR A 361 1.67 7.81 4.65
N ILE A 362 0.57 7.15 4.96
CA ILE A 362 -0.02 6.09 4.17
C ILE A 362 -1.41 6.57 3.75
N GLY A 363 -1.54 6.92 2.48
CA GLY A 363 -2.81 7.32 1.89
C GLY A 363 -3.51 6.13 1.22
N LEU A 364 -4.80 5.97 1.45
CA LEU A 364 -5.62 4.94 0.81
C LEU A 364 -6.66 5.58 -0.09
N SER A 365 -6.75 5.08 -1.32
CA SER A 365 -7.73 5.48 -2.33
C SER A 365 -7.58 6.92 -2.85
N SER A 366 -8.46 7.29 -3.76
CA SER A 366 -8.44 8.60 -4.41
C SER A 366 -8.97 9.75 -3.55
N GLY A 367 -9.50 9.47 -2.36
CA GLY A 367 -10.06 10.48 -1.46
C GLY A 367 -9.02 11.28 -0.67
N VAL A 368 -7.76 10.85 -0.68
CA VAL A 368 -6.70 11.50 0.10
C VAL A 368 -6.15 12.76 -0.57
N ASP A 369 -5.78 13.75 0.23
CA ASP A 369 -4.96 14.88 -0.22
C ASP A 369 -3.49 14.45 -0.31
N ILE A 370 -3.11 13.88 -1.47
CA ILE A 370 -1.75 13.40 -1.74
C ILE A 370 -0.72 14.53 -1.55
N ALA A 371 -1.06 15.77 -1.92
CA ALA A 371 -0.18 16.92 -1.75
C ALA A 371 0.13 17.15 -0.26
N ALA A 372 -0.90 17.19 0.56
CA ALA A 372 -0.75 17.40 2.00
C ALA A 372 0.06 16.26 2.66
N LEU A 373 -0.27 15.01 2.32
CA LEU A 373 0.43 13.83 2.86
C LEU A 373 1.90 13.80 2.41
N GLY A 374 2.16 14.13 1.14
CA GLY A 374 3.52 14.20 0.60
C GLY A 374 4.35 15.32 1.24
N GLU A 375 3.78 16.50 1.47
CA GLU A 375 4.47 17.60 2.16
C GLU A 375 4.79 17.25 3.61
N LEU A 376 3.82 16.68 4.35
CA LEU A 376 4.05 16.18 5.72
C LEU A 376 5.23 15.20 5.76
N ALA A 377 5.24 14.22 4.87
CA ALA A 377 6.27 13.21 4.81
C ALA A 377 7.63 13.80 4.39
N ASN A 378 7.68 14.45 3.24
CA ASN A 378 8.93 14.89 2.62
C ASN A 378 9.67 15.94 3.44
N GLN A 379 8.94 16.93 3.98
CA GLN A 379 9.55 18.01 4.74
C GLN A 379 10.00 17.59 6.15
N THR A 380 9.56 16.43 6.64
CA THR A 380 9.99 15.88 7.95
C THR A 380 11.00 14.75 7.83
N GLY A 381 11.40 14.38 6.59
CA GLY A 381 12.34 13.29 6.32
C GLY A 381 11.72 11.90 6.48
N GLY A 382 10.40 11.80 6.40
CA GLY A 382 9.65 10.55 6.28
C GLY A 382 9.48 10.08 4.84
N ALA A 383 8.41 9.38 4.56
CA ALA A 383 8.05 8.92 3.22
C ALA A 383 6.53 8.93 3.02
N LEU A 384 6.10 9.27 1.81
CA LEU A 384 4.72 9.09 1.36
C LEU A 384 4.56 7.68 0.79
N LEU A 385 3.61 6.94 1.31
CA LEU A 385 3.18 5.64 0.81
C LEU A 385 1.74 5.77 0.33
N TYR A 386 1.42 5.13 -0.77
CA TYR A 386 0.09 5.22 -1.35
C TYR A 386 -0.41 3.85 -1.77
N ALA A 387 -1.68 3.60 -1.48
CA ALA A 387 -2.40 2.40 -1.87
C ALA A 387 -3.68 2.80 -2.63
N ASP A 388 -3.87 2.29 -3.84
CA ASP A 388 -5.13 2.46 -4.57
C ASP A 388 -6.26 1.64 -3.94
N THR A 389 -5.90 0.50 -3.34
CA THR A 389 -6.84 -0.43 -2.72
C THR A 389 -6.33 -0.93 -1.37
N ALA A 390 -7.25 -1.36 -0.50
CA ALA A 390 -6.93 -1.86 0.83
C ALA A 390 -5.98 -3.08 0.83
N GLU A 391 -6.02 -3.91 -0.23
CA GLU A 391 -5.14 -5.08 -0.36
C GLU A 391 -3.66 -4.72 -0.48
N GLN A 392 -3.35 -3.51 -0.96
CA GLN A 392 -1.97 -3.03 -1.08
C GLN A 392 -1.39 -2.57 0.26
N LEU A 393 -2.19 -2.39 1.30
CA LEU A 393 -1.74 -1.89 2.60
C LEU A 393 -0.74 -2.82 3.28
N LEU A 394 -0.95 -4.12 3.21
CA LEU A 394 -0.11 -5.07 3.93
C LEU A 394 1.38 -4.97 3.56
N PRO A 395 1.79 -5.05 2.28
CA PRO A 395 3.20 -4.91 1.92
C PRO A 395 3.74 -3.51 2.24
N LEU A 396 2.92 -2.45 2.17
CA LEU A 396 3.34 -1.11 2.57
C LEU A 396 3.67 -1.03 4.06
N TYR A 397 2.81 -1.51 4.94
CA TYR A 397 3.05 -1.49 6.39
C TYR A 397 4.27 -2.32 6.81
N VAL A 398 4.47 -3.48 6.19
CA VAL A 398 5.67 -4.30 6.45
C VAL A 398 6.94 -3.55 6.01
N SER A 399 6.87 -2.82 4.90
CA SER A 399 8.00 -2.00 4.42
C SER A 399 8.29 -0.81 5.32
N VAL A 400 7.26 -0.22 5.96
CA VAL A 400 7.42 0.96 6.83
C VAL A 400 8.42 0.69 7.95
N GLY A 401 8.36 -0.44 8.64
CA GLY A 401 9.32 -0.77 9.70
C GLY A 401 10.77 -0.71 9.21
N ARG A 402 11.04 -1.27 8.03
CA ARG A 402 12.36 -1.24 7.41
C ARG A 402 12.75 0.17 6.91
N LEU A 403 11.78 0.97 6.46
CA LEU A 403 12.00 2.39 6.14
C LEU A 403 12.34 3.19 7.38
N LEU A 404 11.66 2.96 8.49
CA LEU A 404 11.91 3.60 9.78
C LEU A 404 13.32 3.33 10.28
N SER A 405 13.77 2.07 10.16
CA SER A 405 15.12 1.65 10.55
C SER A 405 16.21 2.01 9.52
N LEU A 406 15.85 2.60 8.36
CA LEU A 406 16.74 2.91 7.24
C LEU A 406 17.40 1.69 6.59
N SER A 407 16.86 0.49 6.78
CA SER A 407 17.45 -0.75 6.29
C SER A 407 17.08 -1.11 4.85
N LEU A 408 16.10 -0.41 4.23
CA LEU A 408 15.73 -0.63 2.84
C LEU A 408 16.64 0.11 1.87
N PRO A 409 17.08 -0.54 0.77
CA PRO A 409 17.70 0.16 -0.34
C PRO A 409 16.68 1.08 -1.03
N THR A 410 17.16 2.17 -1.56
CA THR A 410 16.34 3.22 -2.20
C THR A 410 16.89 3.56 -3.57
N TYR A 411 16.00 3.68 -4.56
CA TYR A 411 16.36 4.27 -5.85
C TYR A 411 16.34 5.78 -5.74
N ARG A 412 17.46 6.42 -6.00
CA ARG A 412 17.57 7.87 -6.13
C ARG A 412 17.49 8.23 -7.60
N LEU A 413 16.47 8.99 -7.96
CA LEU A 413 16.09 9.29 -9.34
C LEU A 413 16.04 10.80 -9.54
N ARG A 414 16.65 11.28 -10.63
CA ARG A 414 16.70 12.71 -10.95
C ARG A 414 15.92 13.00 -12.24
N TRP A 415 15.10 14.02 -12.19
CA TRP A 415 14.45 14.59 -13.37
C TRP A 415 14.56 16.10 -13.41
N THR A 416 14.36 16.61 -14.61
CA THR A 416 14.10 18.02 -14.87
C THR A 416 12.73 18.14 -15.56
N VAL A 417 11.88 19.02 -15.08
CA VAL A 417 10.58 19.31 -15.67
C VAL A 417 10.54 20.74 -16.16
N GLN A 418 9.71 21.02 -17.15
CA GLN A 418 9.55 22.31 -17.74
C GLN A 418 8.07 22.69 -17.81
N ALA A 419 7.74 23.89 -17.31
CA ALA A 419 6.43 24.49 -17.50
C ALA A 419 6.35 25.23 -18.84
N ALA A 420 5.14 25.40 -19.37
CA ALA A 420 4.92 26.02 -20.68
C ALA A 420 5.35 27.49 -20.74
N ALA A 421 5.29 28.21 -19.60
CA ALA A 421 5.63 29.63 -19.55
C ALA A 421 6.59 29.95 -18.39
N ALA A 422 7.42 30.99 -18.58
CA ALA A 422 8.29 31.51 -17.54
C ALA A 422 7.49 32.01 -16.31
N GLY A 423 8.05 31.82 -15.13
CA GLY A 423 7.41 32.19 -13.85
C GLY A 423 6.24 31.30 -13.43
N SER A 424 5.97 30.20 -14.14
CA SER A 424 4.90 29.26 -13.79
C SER A 424 5.26 28.39 -12.59
N LEU A 425 6.53 28.02 -12.42
CA LEU A 425 7.03 27.30 -11.26
C LEU A 425 7.38 28.32 -10.18
N ARG A 426 6.46 28.55 -9.27
CA ARG A 426 6.61 29.60 -8.24
C ARG A 426 7.24 29.05 -6.96
N PRO A 427 8.22 29.74 -6.38
CA PRO A 427 8.72 29.42 -5.05
C PRO A 427 7.59 29.28 -4.02
N GLY A 428 7.69 28.27 -3.15
CA GLY A 428 6.67 27.97 -2.15
C GLY A 428 5.45 27.20 -2.65
N SER A 429 5.38 26.86 -3.95
CA SER A 429 4.40 25.92 -4.48
C SER A 429 4.95 24.49 -4.46
N SER A 430 4.06 23.50 -4.72
CA SER A 430 4.43 22.10 -4.78
C SER A 430 4.18 21.52 -6.17
N LEU A 431 5.18 20.79 -6.68
CA LEU A 431 5.04 19.96 -7.86
C LEU A 431 4.56 18.59 -7.42
N LEU A 432 3.41 18.18 -7.95
CA LEU A 432 2.84 16.85 -7.74
C LEU A 432 3.05 16.05 -9.01
N GLY A 433 3.34 14.76 -8.86
CA GLY A 433 3.49 13.88 -10.00
C GLY A 433 3.40 12.42 -9.61
N ARG A 434 3.47 11.58 -10.64
CA ARG A 434 3.51 10.13 -10.50
C ARG A 434 4.66 9.57 -11.31
N VAL A 435 5.42 8.69 -10.69
CA VAL A 435 6.39 7.86 -11.38
C VAL A 435 5.74 6.52 -11.65
N GLN A 436 5.61 6.16 -12.92
CA GLN A 436 5.28 4.79 -13.29
C GLN A 436 6.52 3.93 -13.11
N VAL A 437 6.40 2.89 -12.30
CA VAL A 437 7.44 1.89 -12.07
C VAL A 437 7.07 0.61 -12.79
N ASN A 438 7.96 0.13 -13.66
CA ASN A 438 7.77 -1.09 -14.42
C ASN A 438 8.57 -2.23 -13.78
N VAL A 439 7.89 -3.29 -13.39
CA VAL A 439 8.50 -4.49 -12.81
C VAL A 439 8.05 -5.71 -13.62
N GLY A 440 8.92 -6.18 -14.47
CA GLY A 440 8.58 -7.25 -15.41
C GLY A 440 7.44 -6.85 -16.33
N LYS A 441 6.31 -7.56 -16.26
CA LYS A 441 5.10 -7.28 -17.07
C LYS A 441 4.09 -6.37 -16.38
N ARG A 442 4.40 -5.86 -15.20
CA ARG A 442 3.49 -5.02 -14.41
C ARG A 442 4.01 -3.61 -14.31
N SER A 443 3.09 -2.68 -14.19
CA SER A 443 3.39 -1.29 -13.89
C SER A 443 2.45 -0.78 -12.81
N PHE A 444 2.94 0.13 -11.99
CA PHE A 444 2.17 0.82 -10.96
C PHE A 444 2.68 2.23 -10.81
N ASP A 445 1.79 3.13 -10.42
CA ASP A 445 2.09 4.54 -10.26
C ASP A 445 2.41 4.86 -8.80
N VAL A 446 3.50 5.57 -8.59
CA VAL A 446 3.93 6.05 -7.29
C VAL A 446 3.78 7.56 -7.27
N PRO A 447 2.89 8.12 -6.47
CA PRO A 447 2.76 9.56 -6.34
C PRO A 447 3.95 10.15 -5.58
N PHE A 448 4.34 11.36 -5.95
CA PHE A 448 5.36 12.12 -5.25
C PHE A 448 4.97 13.59 -5.17
N VAL A 449 5.60 14.28 -4.23
CA VAL A 449 5.45 15.73 -4.05
C VAL A 449 6.83 16.36 -3.90
N VAL A 450 7.10 17.43 -4.62
CA VAL A 450 8.35 18.19 -4.55
C VAL A 450 8.02 19.65 -4.27
N GLY A 451 8.59 20.23 -3.20
CA GLY A 451 8.49 21.67 -2.96
C GLY A 451 9.35 22.45 -3.97
N ILE A 452 8.83 23.54 -4.49
CA ILE A 452 9.56 24.45 -5.37
C ILE A 452 10.29 25.48 -4.50
N PRO A 453 11.62 25.55 -4.58
CA PRO A 453 12.45 26.38 -3.70
C PRO A 453 12.26 27.88 -3.94
#